data_b7a43474bd3383032afcce2e6d32713a
#
_entry.id   b7a43474bd3383032afcce2e6d32713a
#
_cell.length_a   1.000
_cell.length_b   1.000
_cell.length_c   1.000
_cell.angle_alpha   90.00
_cell.angle_beta   90.00
_cell.angle_gamma   90.00
#
_symmetry.space_group_name_H-M   'P 1'
#
loop_
_entity.id
_entity.type
_entity.pdbx_description
1 polymer ?
#
loop_
_entity_poly.entity_id
_entity_poly.type
_entity_poly.pdbx_seq_one_letter_code
_entity_poly.pdbx_strand_id
1 'polypeptide(L)'
;MIAAALGLVAMAAGGGFPAPDRPVAGIISPIFSDEATRDRHREADRVLDRLGVTAGIRVADIGAGTGYYTVRVARRLGIGATIYAEDIKPEYLEELRARLEREKIGTVKLVLGRPGDPMLPRGSIDVAILSHVYHEIENPFEFLYRLQPALAPGARVGIVDVDRSTQDHGTPPALLRCEAAAVGYRQVDFVSLTPAEGYLAIFVPPARLPAVESIKPCRQP
;
A
#
# COMPACT_ATOMS: atom_id res chain seq x y z
N MET A 1 13.13 47.06 -26.74
CA MET A 1 13.23 45.59 -26.67
C MET A 1 12.63 45.14 -25.35
N ILE A 2 11.41 44.58 -25.40
CA ILE A 2 10.66 44.13 -24.22
C ILE A 2 10.79 42.60 -24.22
N ALA A 3 11.49 42.05 -23.25
CA ALA A 3 11.62 40.62 -23.06
C ALA A 3 10.37 40.10 -22.34
N ALA A 4 9.55 39.28 -23.03
CA ALA A 4 8.44 38.58 -22.45
C ALA A 4 8.96 37.32 -21.70
N ALA A 5 8.81 37.33 -20.38
CA ALA A 5 9.06 36.14 -19.58
C ALA A 5 7.88 35.16 -19.78
N LEU A 6 8.14 34.05 -20.45
CA LEU A 6 7.21 32.92 -20.45
C LEU A 6 7.30 32.21 -19.09
N GLY A 7 6.30 32.45 -18.26
CA GLY A 7 6.09 31.63 -17.07
C GLY A 7 5.63 30.24 -17.47
N LEU A 8 6.43 29.21 -17.13
CA LEU A 8 6.05 27.82 -17.23
C LEU A 8 4.96 27.56 -16.18
N VAL A 9 3.71 27.48 -16.63
CA VAL A 9 2.62 26.97 -15.78
C VAL A 9 2.77 25.45 -15.76
N ALA A 10 3.24 24.93 -14.66
CA ALA A 10 3.17 23.50 -14.39
C ALA A 10 1.69 23.10 -14.36
N MET A 11 1.25 22.33 -15.35
CA MET A 11 -0.08 21.73 -15.35
C MET A 11 -0.14 20.75 -14.17
N ALA A 12 -0.99 21.05 -13.18
CA ALA A 12 -1.37 20.13 -12.13
C ALA A 12 -2.09 18.93 -12.76
N ALA A 13 -1.42 17.80 -12.80
CA ALA A 13 -2.04 16.54 -13.18
C ALA A 13 -2.80 15.97 -11.96
N GLY A 14 -4.12 15.75 -12.13
CA GLY A 14 -4.93 14.91 -11.25
C GLY A 14 -5.59 15.63 -10.06
N GLY A 15 -6.88 15.85 -10.16
CA GLY A 15 -7.95 15.87 -9.15
C GLY A 15 -7.79 16.69 -7.86
N GLY A 16 -7.01 17.74 -7.78
CA GLY A 16 -7.04 18.67 -6.64
C GLY A 16 -6.24 18.24 -5.40
N PHE A 17 -5.65 17.06 -5.35
CA PHE A 17 -4.79 16.63 -4.24
C PHE A 17 -3.43 17.35 -4.26
N PRO A 18 -2.87 17.71 -3.09
CA PRO A 18 -1.54 18.29 -3.03
C PRO A 18 -0.49 17.28 -3.48
N ALA A 19 0.58 17.76 -4.14
CA ALA A 19 1.75 16.93 -4.41
C ALA A 19 2.48 16.62 -3.09
N PRO A 20 3.05 15.41 -2.91
CA PRO A 20 3.88 15.11 -1.75
C PRO A 20 5.19 15.94 -1.78
N ASP A 21 5.68 16.36 -0.62
CA ASP A 21 6.96 17.06 -0.47
C ASP A 21 8.09 16.05 -0.14
N ARG A 22 8.22 15.05 -1.00
CA ARG A 22 9.22 14.00 -0.93
C ARG A 22 9.52 13.43 -2.33
N PRO A 23 10.73 12.91 -2.58
CA PRO A 23 10.98 12.13 -3.78
C PRO A 23 10.13 10.85 -3.79
N VAL A 24 9.93 10.28 -4.96
CA VAL A 24 9.24 9.01 -5.16
C VAL A 24 10.24 8.00 -5.74
N ALA A 25 10.31 6.83 -5.15
CA ALA A 25 11.13 5.75 -5.70
C ALA A 25 10.57 5.27 -7.05
N GLY A 26 11.45 4.89 -7.95
CA GLY A 26 11.02 4.18 -9.16
C GLY A 26 10.49 2.80 -8.79
N ILE A 27 9.47 2.33 -9.52
CA ILE A 27 8.99 0.96 -9.36
C ILE A 27 10.10 0.02 -9.77
N ILE A 28 10.59 -0.80 -8.83
CA ILE A 28 11.59 -1.82 -9.09
C ILE A 28 10.92 -3.19 -9.15
N SER A 29 11.72 -4.20 -9.56
CA SER A 29 11.25 -5.59 -9.55
C SER A 29 10.62 -5.95 -8.20
N PRO A 30 9.53 -6.75 -8.17
CA PRO A 30 8.85 -7.19 -6.96
C PRO A 30 9.75 -8.00 -6.01
N ILE A 31 11.00 -8.21 -6.34
CA ILE A 31 11.99 -8.92 -5.53
C ILE A 31 12.75 -7.90 -4.67
N PHE A 32 12.10 -7.40 -3.64
CA PHE A 32 12.78 -6.59 -2.62
C PHE A 32 13.81 -7.41 -1.84
N SER A 33 13.46 -8.62 -1.47
CA SER A 33 14.35 -9.67 -0.95
C SER A 33 13.81 -11.03 -1.37
N ASP A 34 14.66 -12.06 -1.39
CA ASP A 34 14.16 -13.39 -1.74
C ASP A 34 13.12 -13.87 -0.70
N GLU A 35 12.07 -14.51 -1.19
CA GLU A 35 10.95 -14.98 -0.35
C GLU A 35 11.42 -15.93 0.75
N ALA A 36 12.43 -16.75 0.49
CA ALA A 36 12.96 -17.71 1.48
C ALA A 36 13.60 -16.98 2.66
N THR A 37 14.23 -15.84 2.45
CA THR A 37 14.75 -15.00 3.53
C THR A 37 13.63 -14.40 4.36
N ARG A 38 12.61 -13.83 3.72
CA ARG A 38 11.43 -13.30 4.40
C ARG A 38 10.70 -14.38 5.21
N ASP A 39 10.59 -15.58 4.65
CA ASP A 39 9.97 -16.73 5.33
C ASP A 39 10.78 -17.23 6.54
N ARG A 40 12.12 -17.28 6.43
CA ARG A 40 12.99 -17.61 7.60
C ARG A 40 12.78 -16.65 8.75
N HIS A 41 12.53 -15.39 8.48
CA HIS A 41 12.23 -14.38 9.50
C HIS A 41 10.75 -14.37 9.92
N ARG A 42 9.90 -15.19 9.29
CA ARG A 42 8.47 -15.27 9.52
C ARG A 42 7.77 -13.91 9.36
N GLU A 43 8.22 -13.12 8.40
CA GLU A 43 7.70 -11.77 8.18
C GLU A 43 6.19 -11.77 7.98
N ALA A 44 5.69 -12.54 7.00
CA ALA A 44 4.26 -12.59 6.71
C ALA A 44 3.45 -13.08 7.92
N ASP A 45 3.91 -14.13 8.63
CA ASP A 45 3.21 -14.61 9.82
C ASP A 45 3.05 -13.52 10.87
N ARG A 46 4.16 -12.82 11.20
CA ARG A 46 4.17 -11.75 12.22
C ARG A 46 3.25 -10.60 11.82
N VAL A 47 3.28 -10.21 10.55
CA VAL A 47 2.44 -9.13 10.02
C VAL A 47 0.97 -9.55 10.04
N LEU A 48 0.64 -10.74 9.54
CA LEU A 48 -0.73 -11.24 9.49
C LEU A 48 -1.31 -11.48 10.89
N ASP A 49 -0.51 -11.97 11.82
CA ASP A 49 -0.91 -12.12 13.23
C ASP A 49 -1.26 -10.76 13.85
N ARG A 50 -0.39 -9.76 13.64
CA ARG A 50 -0.59 -8.43 14.21
C ARG A 50 -1.78 -7.69 13.61
N LEU A 51 -2.05 -7.93 12.33
CA LEU A 51 -3.23 -7.40 11.65
C LEU A 51 -4.52 -8.15 11.99
N GLY A 52 -4.44 -9.30 12.65
CA GLY A 52 -5.59 -10.12 13.03
C GLY A 52 -6.21 -10.84 11.82
N VAL A 53 -5.39 -11.24 10.86
CA VAL A 53 -5.86 -11.98 9.67
C VAL A 53 -6.21 -13.41 10.04
N THR A 54 -7.49 -13.69 10.16
CA THR A 54 -8.08 -14.99 10.51
C THR A 54 -9.22 -15.35 9.56
N ALA A 55 -9.75 -16.55 9.67
CA ALA A 55 -10.88 -17.00 8.83
C ALA A 55 -12.04 -16.00 8.84
N GLY A 56 -12.60 -15.71 7.66
CA GLY A 56 -13.69 -14.75 7.47
C GLY A 56 -13.26 -13.32 7.20
N ILE A 57 -11.98 -12.97 7.41
CA ILE A 57 -11.43 -11.63 7.09
C ILE A 57 -11.19 -11.51 5.59
N ARG A 58 -11.62 -10.39 5.01
CA ARG A 58 -11.40 -10.02 3.60
C ARG A 58 -10.14 -9.18 3.50
N VAL A 59 -9.18 -9.65 2.71
CA VAL A 59 -7.84 -9.04 2.64
C VAL A 59 -7.61 -8.44 1.26
N ALA A 60 -6.99 -7.26 1.21
CA ALA A 60 -6.35 -6.72 0.02
C ALA A 60 -4.84 -6.70 0.20
N ASP A 61 -4.12 -7.30 -0.74
CA ASP A 61 -2.67 -7.18 -0.93
C ASP A 61 -2.46 -6.13 -2.03
N ILE A 62 -1.96 -4.97 -1.66
CA ILE A 62 -1.81 -3.78 -2.52
C ILE A 62 -0.35 -3.63 -2.93
N GLY A 63 -0.13 -3.48 -4.25
CA GLY A 63 1.19 -3.63 -4.83
C GLY A 63 1.66 -5.08 -4.70
N ALA A 64 0.78 -6.02 -5.07
CA ALA A 64 0.97 -7.44 -4.81
C ALA A 64 2.19 -8.05 -5.52
N GLY A 65 2.64 -7.42 -6.61
CA GLY A 65 3.75 -7.92 -7.42
C GLY A 65 3.52 -9.36 -7.84
N THR A 66 4.52 -10.21 -7.60
CA THR A 66 4.43 -11.67 -7.86
C THR A 66 3.78 -12.48 -6.74
N GLY A 67 3.20 -11.81 -5.72
CA GLY A 67 2.28 -12.41 -4.75
C GLY A 67 2.91 -13.00 -3.48
N TYR A 68 3.95 -12.38 -2.94
CA TYR A 68 4.52 -12.84 -1.67
C TYR A 68 3.47 -12.91 -0.56
N TYR A 69 2.77 -11.82 -0.27
CA TYR A 69 1.68 -11.81 0.72
C TYR A 69 0.44 -12.53 0.22
N THR A 70 0.05 -12.34 -1.03
CA THR A 70 -1.14 -12.97 -1.62
C THR A 70 -1.18 -14.47 -1.36
N VAL A 71 -0.09 -15.19 -1.65
CA VAL A 71 -0.01 -16.65 -1.47
C VAL A 71 -0.08 -17.03 0.02
N ARG A 72 0.59 -16.29 0.90
CA ARG A 72 0.62 -16.58 2.34
C ARG A 72 -0.73 -16.31 3.00
N VAL A 73 -1.39 -15.24 2.59
CA VAL A 73 -2.78 -14.94 3.00
C VAL A 73 -3.71 -16.06 2.53
N ALA A 74 -3.60 -16.48 1.27
CA ALA A 74 -4.45 -17.55 0.72
C ALA A 74 -4.27 -18.89 1.46
N ARG A 75 -3.03 -19.26 1.76
CA ARG A 75 -2.71 -20.47 2.54
C ARG A 75 -3.23 -20.38 3.98
N ARG A 76 -3.14 -19.20 4.59
CA ARG A 76 -3.62 -18.96 5.96
C ARG A 76 -5.13 -19.00 6.08
N LEU A 77 -5.84 -18.41 5.13
CA LEU A 77 -7.29 -18.30 5.18
C LEU A 77 -8.02 -19.51 4.58
N GLY A 78 -7.36 -20.24 3.69
CA GLY A 78 -7.90 -21.45 3.07
C GLY A 78 -9.04 -21.21 2.08
N ILE A 79 -9.83 -22.28 1.86
CA ILE A 79 -10.96 -22.28 0.92
C ILE A 79 -12.05 -21.34 1.44
N GLY A 80 -12.65 -20.52 0.54
CA GLY A 80 -13.71 -19.58 0.89
C GLY A 80 -13.20 -18.19 1.31
N ALA A 81 -11.87 -17.97 1.34
CA ALA A 81 -11.31 -16.66 1.58
C ALA A 81 -11.71 -15.66 0.48
N THR A 82 -11.81 -14.40 0.84
CA THR A 82 -11.91 -13.29 -0.11
C THR A 82 -10.63 -12.49 -0.06
N ILE A 83 -9.85 -12.59 -1.13
CA ILE A 83 -8.54 -11.93 -1.26
C ILE A 83 -8.55 -11.14 -2.56
N TYR A 84 -8.17 -9.88 -2.47
CA TYR A 84 -7.88 -9.03 -3.62
C TYR A 84 -6.37 -8.83 -3.69
N ALA A 85 -5.77 -9.15 -4.84
CA ALA A 85 -4.39 -8.83 -5.14
C ALA A 85 -4.40 -7.72 -6.18
N GLU A 86 -3.99 -6.55 -5.76
CA GLU A 86 -4.00 -5.34 -6.57
C GLU A 86 -2.59 -4.97 -6.97
N ASP A 87 -2.40 -4.59 -8.22
CA ASP A 87 -1.17 -3.98 -8.72
C ASP A 87 -1.49 -3.07 -9.91
N ILE A 88 -0.68 -2.04 -10.11
CA ILE A 88 -0.81 -1.12 -11.27
C ILE A 88 -0.09 -1.64 -12.51
N LYS A 89 0.72 -2.69 -12.39
CA LYS A 89 1.48 -3.32 -13.46
C LYS A 89 0.75 -4.58 -13.93
N PRO A 90 0.14 -4.56 -15.13
CA PRO A 90 -0.57 -5.74 -15.63
C PRO A 90 0.35 -6.95 -15.80
N GLU A 91 1.62 -6.75 -16.12
CA GLU A 91 2.61 -7.83 -16.23
C GLU A 91 2.81 -8.57 -14.91
N TYR A 92 2.82 -7.88 -13.77
CA TYR A 92 2.92 -8.53 -12.46
C TYR A 92 1.68 -9.34 -12.12
N LEU A 93 0.50 -8.84 -12.48
CA LEU A 93 -0.75 -9.60 -12.29
C LEU A 93 -0.81 -10.86 -13.16
N GLU A 94 -0.24 -10.85 -14.36
CA GLU A 94 -0.14 -12.05 -15.19
C GLU A 94 0.85 -13.08 -14.60
N GLU A 95 1.99 -12.64 -14.09
CA GLU A 95 2.93 -13.52 -13.38
C GLU A 95 2.27 -14.12 -12.13
N LEU A 96 1.55 -13.29 -11.37
CA LEU A 96 0.81 -13.73 -10.19
C LEU A 96 -0.29 -14.72 -10.57
N ARG A 97 -1.03 -14.49 -11.64
CA ARG A 97 -2.04 -15.44 -12.16
C ARG A 97 -1.44 -16.81 -12.44
N ALA A 98 -0.34 -16.84 -13.20
CA ALA A 98 0.38 -18.07 -13.50
C ALA A 98 0.89 -18.77 -12.24
N ARG A 99 1.32 -18.01 -11.23
CA ARG A 99 1.73 -18.55 -9.93
C ARG A 99 0.55 -19.20 -9.19
N LEU A 100 -0.58 -18.50 -9.10
CA LEU A 100 -1.78 -18.99 -8.40
C LEU A 100 -2.31 -20.27 -9.04
N GLU A 101 -2.27 -20.38 -10.36
CA GLU A 101 -2.63 -21.60 -11.09
C GLU A 101 -1.69 -22.76 -10.76
N ARG A 102 -0.37 -22.55 -10.78
CA ARG A 102 0.62 -23.58 -10.40
C ARG A 102 0.41 -24.07 -8.96
N GLU A 103 0.09 -23.14 -8.05
CA GLU A 103 -0.10 -23.42 -6.63
C GLU A 103 -1.53 -23.86 -6.29
N LYS A 104 -2.43 -23.94 -7.29
CA LYS A 104 -3.86 -24.33 -7.16
C LYS A 104 -4.63 -23.47 -6.17
N ILE A 105 -4.37 -22.17 -6.17
CA ILE A 105 -5.01 -21.15 -5.33
C ILE A 105 -6.09 -20.45 -6.17
N GLY A 106 -7.37 -20.73 -5.89
CA GLY A 106 -8.51 -20.19 -6.64
C GLY A 106 -9.30 -19.09 -5.92
N THR A 107 -8.86 -18.66 -4.74
CA THR A 107 -9.61 -17.72 -3.88
C THR A 107 -9.23 -16.24 -4.09
N VAL A 108 -8.28 -15.94 -4.99
CA VAL A 108 -7.73 -14.61 -5.21
C VAL A 108 -8.38 -13.92 -6.41
N LYS A 109 -8.80 -12.69 -6.22
CA LYS A 109 -9.28 -11.78 -7.27
C LYS A 109 -8.18 -10.81 -7.63
N LEU A 110 -7.70 -10.85 -8.87
CA LEU A 110 -6.71 -9.91 -9.37
C LEU A 110 -7.40 -8.61 -9.75
N VAL A 111 -6.83 -7.48 -9.33
CA VAL A 111 -7.36 -6.14 -9.57
C VAL A 111 -6.26 -5.29 -10.19
N LEU A 112 -6.50 -4.78 -11.41
CA LEU A 112 -5.63 -3.78 -12.01
C LEU A 112 -6.00 -2.41 -11.45
N GLY A 113 -5.13 -1.88 -10.62
CA GLY A 113 -5.22 -0.55 -10.06
C GLY A 113 -4.76 0.54 -11.03
N ARG A 114 -4.70 1.76 -10.51
CA ARG A 114 -4.16 2.95 -11.19
C ARG A 114 -3.27 3.72 -10.22
N PRO A 115 -2.30 4.50 -10.69
CA PRO A 115 -1.62 5.45 -9.82
C PRO A 115 -2.65 6.28 -9.04
N GLY A 116 -2.59 6.28 -7.73
CA GLY A 116 -3.53 7.01 -6.87
C GLY A 116 -4.90 6.35 -6.63
N ASP A 117 -5.27 5.24 -7.29
CA ASP A 117 -6.55 4.56 -7.05
C ASP A 117 -6.42 3.04 -7.13
N PRO A 118 -6.59 2.31 -6.01
CA PRO A 118 -6.49 0.85 -6.00
C PRO A 118 -7.68 0.13 -6.67
N MET A 119 -8.71 0.84 -7.12
CA MET A 119 -9.87 0.30 -7.84
C MET A 119 -10.60 -0.85 -7.11
N LEU A 120 -10.48 -0.91 -5.79
CA LEU A 120 -11.07 -1.94 -4.96
C LEU A 120 -12.58 -1.69 -4.72
N PRO A 121 -13.42 -2.74 -4.62
CA PRO A 121 -14.85 -2.58 -4.38
C PRO A 121 -15.14 -1.94 -3.01
N ARG A 122 -16.17 -1.10 -2.97
CA ARG A 122 -16.57 -0.39 -1.72
C ARG A 122 -16.91 -1.36 -0.59
N GLY A 123 -16.43 -1.06 0.63
CA GLY A 123 -16.73 -1.79 1.85
C GLY A 123 -16.36 -3.27 1.82
N SER A 124 -15.45 -3.66 0.95
CA SER A 124 -15.10 -5.06 0.71
C SER A 124 -13.85 -5.55 1.44
N ILE A 125 -13.12 -4.65 2.13
CA ILE A 125 -11.81 -4.95 2.71
C ILE A 125 -11.86 -4.74 4.23
N ASP A 126 -11.46 -5.76 4.97
CA ASP A 126 -11.28 -5.71 6.42
C ASP A 126 -9.83 -5.42 6.79
N VAL A 127 -8.88 -5.93 5.98
CA VAL A 127 -7.45 -5.68 6.13
C VAL A 127 -6.84 -5.37 4.76
N ALA A 128 -6.20 -4.20 4.64
CA ALA A 128 -5.34 -3.87 3.51
C ALA A 128 -3.86 -3.96 3.94
N ILE A 129 -3.02 -4.57 3.10
CA ILE A 129 -1.58 -4.72 3.31
C ILE A 129 -0.86 -4.02 2.17
N LEU A 130 0.05 -3.11 2.50
CA LEU A 130 1.01 -2.50 1.58
C LEU A 130 2.40 -2.91 2.04
N SER A 131 3.09 -3.73 1.27
CA SER A 131 4.40 -4.24 1.66
C SER A 131 5.49 -3.77 0.71
N HIS A 132 6.36 -2.87 1.18
CA HIS A 132 7.47 -2.28 0.42
C HIS A 132 7.02 -1.61 -0.90
N VAL A 133 5.86 -0.95 -0.87
CA VAL A 133 5.28 -0.26 -2.02
C VAL A 133 4.91 1.19 -1.73
N TYR A 134 4.76 1.56 -0.44
CA TYR A 134 4.29 2.89 -0.09
C TYR A 134 5.21 4.01 -0.60
N HIS A 135 6.52 3.80 -0.58
CA HIS A 135 7.53 4.73 -1.11
C HIS A 135 7.49 4.91 -2.65
N GLU A 136 6.81 4.01 -3.37
CA GLU A 136 6.63 4.08 -4.83
C GLU A 136 5.34 4.81 -5.23
N ILE A 137 4.44 5.11 -4.26
CA ILE A 137 3.18 5.80 -4.54
C ILE A 137 3.44 7.27 -4.82
N GLU A 138 3.14 7.71 -6.04
CA GLU A 138 3.38 9.08 -6.51
C GLU A 138 2.58 10.12 -5.72
N ASN A 139 1.31 9.83 -5.42
CA ASN A 139 0.47 10.69 -4.59
C ASN A 139 -0.17 9.90 -3.45
N PRO A 140 0.48 9.82 -2.27
CA PRO A 140 0.00 9.07 -1.13
C PRO A 140 -1.32 9.63 -0.56
N PHE A 141 -1.56 10.94 -0.69
CA PHE A 141 -2.80 11.55 -0.20
C PHE A 141 -3.99 11.11 -1.04
N GLU A 142 -3.87 11.15 -2.37
CA GLU A 142 -4.90 10.67 -3.28
C GLU A 142 -5.15 9.18 -3.09
N PHE A 143 -4.07 8.38 -3.02
CA PHE A 143 -4.16 6.94 -2.85
C PHE A 143 -4.90 6.56 -1.56
N LEU A 144 -4.49 7.08 -0.41
CA LEU A 144 -5.14 6.79 0.88
C LEU A 144 -6.59 7.31 0.90
N TYR A 145 -6.85 8.44 0.26
CA TYR A 145 -8.20 8.98 0.14
C TYR A 145 -9.12 8.06 -0.66
N ARG A 146 -8.64 7.52 -1.80
CA ARG A 146 -9.40 6.61 -2.66
C ARG A 146 -9.44 5.18 -2.13
N LEU A 147 -8.49 4.77 -1.29
CA LEU A 147 -8.53 3.50 -0.59
C LEU A 147 -9.65 3.45 0.46
N GLN A 148 -9.89 4.56 1.17
CA GLN A 148 -10.84 4.59 2.30
C GLN A 148 -12.23 4.04 1.96
N PRO A 149 -12.87 4.34 0.82
CA PRO A 149 -14.19 3.80 0.50
C PRO A 149 -14.24 2.28 0.33
N ALA A 150 -13.13 1.62 0.04
CA ALA A 150 -13.05 0.16 -0.07
C ALA A 150 -12.98 -0.53 1.30
N LEU A 151 -12.56 0.21 2.33
CA LEU A 151 -12.39 -0.30 3.68
C LEU A 151 -13.74 -0.44 4.39
N ALA A 152 -13.97 -1.59 5.02
CA ALA A 152 -15.13 -1.84 5.84
C ALA A 152 -15.06 -1.10 7.20
N PRO A 153 -16.16 -0.93 7.92
CA PRO A 153 -16.12 -0.44 9.29
C PRO A 153 -15.21 -1.30 10.17
N GLY A 154 -14.27 -0.68 10.87
CA GLY A 154 -13.29 -1.38 11.71
C GLY A 154 -12.09 -1.96 10.96
N ALA A 155 -11.97 -1.70 9.67
CA ALA A 155 -10.84 -2.15 8.87
C ALA A 155 -9.50 -1.61 9.37
N ARG A 156 -8.43 -2.33 9.04
CA ARG A 156 -7.04 -1.97 9.33
C ARG A 156 -6.23 -1.88 8.05
N VAL A 157 -5.30 -0.94 8.01
CA VAL A 157 -4.31 -0.81 6.94
C VAL A 157 -2.93 -1.03 7.55
N GLY A 158 -2.27 -2.10 7.15
CA GLY A 158 -0.90 -2.42 7.52
C GLY A 158 0.06 -1.99 6.43
N ILE A 159 1.04 -1.17 6.80
CA ILE A 159 2.12 -0.73 5.90
C ILE A 159 3.42 -1.27 6.44
N VAL A 160 4.04 -2.15 5.67
CA VAL A 160 5.38 -2.69 5.91
C VAL A 160 6.36 -1.92 5.04
N ASP A 161 7.34 -1.28 5.66
CA ASP A 161 8.36 -0.54 4.92
C ASP A 161 9.65 -0.44 5.72
N VAL A 162 10.72 0.03 5.08
CA VAL A 162 12.02 0.23 5.71
C VAL A 162 12.18 1.69 6.11
N ASP A 163 12.79 1.94 7.27
CA ASP A 163 13.10 3.29 7.73
C ASP A 163 14.30 3.86 6.94
N ARG A 164 13.99 4.41 5.78
CA ARG A 164 14.94 5.06 4.84
C ARG A 164 14.24 6.19 4.12
N SER A 165 15.03 7.02 3.43
CA SER A 165 14.47 7.98 2.46
C SER A 165 13.63 7.25 1.41
N THR A 166 12.55 7.88 0.97
CA THR A 166 11.70 7.33 -0.11
C THR A 166 12.47 7.15 -1.41
N GLN A 167 13.49 7.98 -1.66
CA GLN A 167 14.41 7.80 -2.79
C GLN A 167 15.21 6.49 -2.71
N ASP A 168 15.44 5.99 -1.48
CA ASP A 168 16.24 4.79 -1.21
C ASP A 168 15.36 3.57 -0.90
N HIS A 169 14.14 3.53 -1.47
CA HIS A 169 13.17 2.45 -1.31
C HIS A 169 12.80 2.16 0.13
N GLY A 170 12.32 3.19 0.84
CA GLY A 170 11.79 3.08 2.19
C GLY A 170 10.91 4.28 2.51
N THR A 171 10.29 4.30 3.67
CA THR A 171 9.53 5.45 4.15
C THR A 171 9.87 5.71 5.61
N PRO A 172 10.41 6.89 5.97
CA PRO A 172 10.62 7.22 7.38
C PRO A 172 9.30 7.13 8.15
N PRO A 173 9.23 6.46 9.31
CA PRO A 173 7.98 6.28 10.06
C PRO A 173 7.26 7.59 10.42
N ALA A 174 8.02 8.66 10.66
CA ALA A 174 7.47 9.98 10.94
C ALA A 174 6.75 10.59 9.73
N LEU A 175 7.32 10.41 8.52
CA LEU A 175 6.71 10.83 7.27
C LEU A 175 5.44 10.05 6.99
N LEU A 176 5.50 8.71 7.06
CA LEU A 176 4.33 7.85 6.86
C LEU A 176 3.17 8.23 7.77
N ARG A 177 3.47 8.43 9.07
CA ARG A 177 2.46 8.84 10.04
C ARG A 177 1.84 10.20 9.70
N CYS A 178 2.66 11.15 9.27
CA CYS A 178 2.18 12.48 8.88
C CYS A 178 1.27 12.40 7.64
N GLU A 179 1.71 11.72 6.58
CA GLU A 179 0.95 11.59 5.33
C GLU A 179 -0.40 10.86 5.57
N ALA A 180 -0.38 9.78 6.34
CA ALA A 180 -1.60 9.07 6.73
C ALA A 180 -2.54 9.95 7.57
N ALA A 181 -2.01 10.69 8.54
CA ALA A 181 -2.79 11.60 9.39
C ALA A 181 -3.39 12.77 8.59
N ALA A 182 -2.71 13.27 7.57
CA ALA A 182 -3.21 14.35 6.71
C ALA A 182 -4.50 13.95 5.98
N VAL A 183 -4.69 12.65 5.70
CA VAL A 183 -5.92 12.09 5.12
C VAL A 183 -6.91 11.59 6.20
N GLY A 184 -6.55 11.72 7.48
CA GLY A 184 -7.38 11.36 8.61
C GLY A 184 -7.18 9.94 9.14
N TYR A 185 -6.24 9.16 8.60
CA TYR A 185 -5.89 7.85 9.17
C TYR A 185 -5.17 8.03 10.51
N ARG A 186 -5.49 7.18 11.45
CA ARG A 186 -4.87 7.19 12.77
C ARG A 186 -4.02 5.96 12.98
N GLN A 187 -2.73 6.13 13.25
CA GLN A 187 -1.86 5.02 13.63
C GLN A 187 -2.32 4.45 14.98
N VAL A 188 -2.51 3.15 15.03
CA VAL A 188 -2.96 2.42 16.24
C VAL A 188 -1.91 1.46 16.77
N ASP A 189 -0.92 1.12 15.94
CA ASP A 189 0.15 0.20 16.32
C ASP A 189 1.41 0.44 15.48
N PHE A 190 2.55 0.04 16.03
CA PHE A 190 3.85 0.10 15.36
C PHE A 190 4.73 -1.02 15.88
N VAL A 191 5.26 -1.84 14.97
CA VAL A 191 6.09 -2.98 15.31
C VAL A 191 7.39 -2.93 14.52
N SER A 192 8.52 -2.93 15.20
CA SER A 192 9.81 -3.15 14.53
C SER A 192 9.92 -4.61 14.11
N LEU A 193 10.23 -4.82 12.86
CA LEU A 193 10.58 -6.13 12.30
C LEU A 193 12.10 -6.33 12.41
N THR A 194 12.69 -7.17 11.57
CA THR A 194 14.16 -7.21 11.51
C THR A 194 14.70 -5.95 10.80
N PRO A 195 15.98 -5.59 10.98
CA PRO A 195 16.55 -4.44 10.28
C PRO A 195 16.41 -4.47 8.76
N ALA A 196 16.38 -5.67 8.16
CA ALA A 196 16.20 -5.87 6.73
C ALA A 196 14.72 -5.73 6.27
N GLU A 197 13.77 -6.01 7.16
CA GLU A 197 12.34 -5.96 6.90
C GLU A 197 11.71 -4.62 7.33
N GLY A 198 12.41 -3.86 8.16
CA GLY A 198 12.01 -2.54 8.63
C GLY A 198 10.96 -2.58 9.73
N TYR A 199 9.75 -2.12 9.44
CA TYR A 199 8.66 -1.98 10.42
C TYR A 199 7.30 -2.32 9.81
N LEU A 200 6.34 -2.58 10.68
CA LEU A 200 4.91 -2.59 10.38
C LEU A 200 4.23 -1.43 11.11
N ALA A 201 3.62 -0.52 10.38
CA ALA A 201 2.73 0.50 10.93
C ALA A 201 1.27 0.13 10.63
N ILE A 202 0.41 0.15 11.64
CA ILE A 202 -1.02 -0.20 11.49
C ILE A 202 -1.86 1.05 11.70
N PHE A 203 -2.75 1.30 10.75
CA PHE A 203 -3.66 2.43 10.76
C PHE A 203 -5.11 1.98 10.74
N VAL A 204 -5.98 2.82 11.31
CA VAL A 204 -7.43 2.73 11.11
C VAL A 204 -7.87 3.91 10.24
N PRO A 205 -8.76 3.66 9.26
CA PRO A 205 -9.25 4.72 8.38
C PRO A 205 -10.16 5.68 9.13
N PRO A 206 -10.30 6.93 8.66
CA PRO A 206 -11.28 7.85 9.21
C PRO A 206 -12.71 7.40 8.86
N ALA A 207 -13.65 7.66 9.77
CA ALA A 207 -15.06 7.46 9.47
C ALA A 207 -15.58 8.42 8.38
N ARG A 208 -14.96 9.60 8.28
CA ARG A 208 -15.22 10.62 7.26
C ARG A 208 -13.91 11.21 6.77
N LEU A 209 -13.76 11.27 5.46
CA LEU A 209 -12.61 11.89 4.83
C LEU A 209 -12.61 13.42 5.02
N PRO A 210 -11.45 14.06 5.16
CA PRO A 210 -11.34 15.51 5.18
C PRO A 210 -11.68 16.10 3.80
N ALA A 211 -11.95 17.40 3.75
CA ALA A 211 -12.01 18.11 2.48
C ALA A 211 -10.61 18.08 1.82
N VAL A 212 -10.54 17.83 0.51
CA VAL A 212 -9.26 17.68 -0.20
C VAL A 212 -8.37 18.90 -0.04
N GLU A 213 -8.98 20.10 -0.03
CA GLU A 213 -8.28 21.39 0.11
C GLU A 213 -7.65 21.58 1.49
N SER A 214 -8.07 20.79 2.49
CA SER A 214 -7.51 20.84 3.84
C SER A 214 -6.27 19.95 4.01
N ILE A 215 -6.00 19.07 3.05
CA ILE A 215 -4.85 18.17 3.07
C ILE A 215 -3.59 18.97 2.79
N LYS A 216 -2.60 18.86 3.67
CA LYS A 216 -1.31 19.55 3.52
C LYS A 216 -0.19 18.54 3.38
N PRO A 217 0.78 18.80 2.49
CA PRO A 217 1.96 17.95 2.34
C PRO A 217 2.78 17.87 3.64
N CYS A 218 3.37 16.70 3.83
CA CYS A 218 4.33 16.44 4.88
C CYS A 218 5.73 16.47 4.30
N ARG A 219 6.67 17.04 5.03
CA ARG A 219 8.08 17.06 4.63
C ARG A 219 8.77 15.79 5.10
N GLN A 220 9.59 15.22 4.23
CA GLN A 220 10.53 14.19 4.63
C GLN A 220 11.58 14.82 5.57
N PRO A 221 11.86 14.20 6.74
CA PRO A 221 12.88 14.69 7.66
C PRO A 221 14.27 14.64 7.06
#